data_001c33673a18a9adc8b95ef7ca37e13c
#
_entry.id   001c33673a18a9adc8b95ef7ca37e13c
#
_cell.length_a   1.000
_cell.length_b   1.000
_cell.length_c   1.000
_cell.angle_alpha   90.00
_cell.angle_beta   90.00
_cell.angle_gamma   90.00
#
_symmetry.space_group_name_H-M   'P 1'
#
loop_
_entity.id
_entity.type
_entity.pdbx_description
1 polymer ?
#
loop_
_entity_poly.entity_id
_entity_poly.type
_entity_poly.pdbx_seq_one_letter_code
_entity_poly.pdbx_strand_id
1 'polypeptide(L)'
;ELKIDGIACIPLRGESLLQIIHRLGMGGMKLSEKPLAAKIAGEVFNLNYIPVRKTDTVSDRPSIRAAMAASGGIVHLIKIGDPAGREVYTRTAQFVIFLALSQLWPNAKASMDCTLGPALYIHIENEPDFSAEKLKAQIQQLVVQDIPLIRKRITKEDAVKLFSTQ
;
A
#
# COMPACT_ATOMS: atom_id res chain seq x y z
N GLU A 1 -20.67 -1.67 15.10
CA GLU A 1 -19.68 -0.96 15.93
C GLU A 1 -18.30 -1.49 15.59
N LEU A 2 -17.32 -0.59 15.44
CA LEU A 2 -15.92 -0.93 15.30
C LEU A 2 -15.15 -0.47 16.54
N LYS A 3 -14.04 -1.17 16.84
CA LYS A 3 -13.06 -0.73 17.83
C LYS A 3 -11.71 -0.59 17.16
N ILE A 4 -11.27 0.65 16.94
CA ILE A 4 -9.98 0.97 16.30
C ILE A 4 -8.98 1.30 17.41
N ASP A 5 -7.97 0.46 17.61
CA ASP A 5 -7.00 0.55 18.72
C ASP A 5 -7.68 0.82 20.08
N GLY A 6 -8.81 0.14 20.34
CA GLY A 6 -9.60 0.27 21.57
C GLY A 6 -10.63 1.40 21.58
N ILE A 7 -10.63 2.31 20.61
CA ILE A 7 -11.62 3.39 20.50
C ILE A 7 -12.84 2.88 19.74
N ALA A 8 -13.98 2.86 20.40
CA ALA A 8 -15.25 2.46 19.81
C ALA A 8 -15.76 3.54 18.86
N CYS A 9 -16.21 3.14 17.66
CA CYS A 9 -16.82 4.04 16.71
C CYS A 9 -17.89 3.36 15.87
N ILE A 10 -18.80 4.16 15.35
CA ILE A 10 -19.81 3.74 14.38
C ILE A 10 -19.38 4.28 13.03
N PRO A 11 -19.03 3.39 12.05
CA PRO A 11 -18.68 3.83 10.71
C PRO A 11 -19.90 4.40 10.00
N LEU A 12 -19.70 5.49 9.29
CA LEU A 12 -20.70 6.01 8.38
C LEU A 12 -20.74 5.16 7.09
N ARG A 13 -21.88 5.19 6.39
CA ARG A 13 -22.03 4.40 5.17
C ARG A 13 -21.10 4.89 4.08
N GLY A 14 -20.23 4.02 3.58
CA GLY A 14 -19.24 4.34 2.55
C GLY A 14 -17.97 5.02 3.08
N GLU A 15 -17.85 5.22 4.38
CA GLU A 15 -16.65 5.77 5.01
C GLU A 15 -15.51 4.75 5.00
N SER A 16 -14.33 5.15 4.55
CA SER A 16 -13.13 4.31 4.59
C SER A 16 -12.48 4.34 5.99
N LEU A 17 -11.63 3.35 6.28
CA LEU A 17 -10.85 3.35 7.52
C LEU A 17 -10.01 4.63 7.66
N LEU A 18 -9.43 5.14 6.57
CA LEU A 18 -8.66 6.38 6.58
C LEU A 18 -9.53 7.57 7.01
N GLN A 19 -10.75 7.68 6.49
CA GLN A 19 -11.68 8.74 6.87
C GLN A 19 -12.11 8.62 8.35
N ILE A 20 -12.36 7.40 8.81
CA ILE A 20 -12.68 7.15 10.24
C ILE A 20 -11.50 7.57 11.13
N ILE A 21 -10.27 7.16 10.77
CA ILE A 21 -9.04 7.52 11.49
C ILE A 21 -8.87 9.04 11.59
N HIS A 22 -9.09 9.75 10.48
CA HIS A 22 -9.02 11.22 10.47
C HIS A 22 -10.13 11.83 11.35
N ARG A 23 -11.35 11.35 11.26
CA ARG A 23 -12.47 11.81 12.09
C ARG A 23 -12.24 11.58 13.59
N LEU A 24 -11.56 10.49 13.95
CA LEU A 24 -11.21 10.18 15.34
C LEU A 24 -9.92 10.90 15.81
N GLY A 25 -9.26 11.68 14.94
CA GLY A 25 -8.01 12.36 15.28
C GLY A 25 -6.80 11.43 15.48
N MET A 26 -6.87 10.20 14.96
CA MET A 26 -5.84 9.17 15.16
C MET A 26 -4.72 9.22 14.09
N GLY A 27 -4.69 10.26 13.25
CA GLY A 27 -3.78 10.36 12.10
C GLY A 27 -2.30 10.53 12.43
N GLY A 28 -1.97 10.95 13.66
CA GLY A 28 -0.60 11.25 14.09
C GLY A 28 0.07 12.38 13.28
N MET A 29 0.93 13.18 13.89
CA MET A 29 1.67 14.24 13.19
C MET A 29 3.01 13.75 12.65
N LYS A 30 3.67 12.84 13.37
CA LYS A 30 4.95 12.27 12.96
C LYS A 30 4.75 11.03 12.08
N LEU A 31 5.70 10.78 11.18
CA LEU A 31 5.68 9.59 10.31
C LEU A 31 5.58 8.29 11.13
N SER A 32 6.26 8.22 12.29
CA SER A 32 6.20 7.07 13.20
C SER A 32 4.83 6.79 13.80
N GLU A 33 3.96 7.79 13.84
CA GLU A 33 2.62 7.72 14.42
C GLU A 33 1.53 7.50 13.36
N LYS A 34 1.84 7.82 12.09
CA LYS A 34 0.90 7.68 10.99
C LYS A 34 0.57 6.21 10.73
N PRO A 35 -0.72 5.83 10.70
CA PRO A 35 -1.10 4.50 10.28
C PRO A 35 -0.83 4.30 8.79
N LEU A 36 -0.22 3.16 8.45
CA LEU A 36 0.09 2.75 7.08
C LEU A 36 -0.93 1.74 6.54
N ALA A 37 -1.47 0.93 7.44
CA ALA A 37 -2.42 -0.13 7.14
C ALA A 37 -3.26 -0.45 8.39
N ALA A 38 -4.20 -1.36 8.26
CA ALA A 38 -4.99 -1.89 9.37
C ALA A 38 -4.93 -3.41 9.40
N LYS A 39 -4.90 -4.00 10.59
CA LYS A 39 -4.97 -5.45 10.82
C LYS A 39 -6.34 -5.80 11.39
N ILE A 40 -7.04 -6.72 10.73
CA ILE A 40 -8.37 -7.21 11.11
C ILE A 40 -8.33 -8.73 11.06
N ALA A 41 -8.63 -9.40 12.16
CA ALA A 41 -8.59 -10.85 12.28
C ALA A 41 -7.30 -11.51 11.73
N GLY A 42 -6.15 -10.86 11.94
CA GLY A 42 -4.86 -11.36 11.48
C GLY A 42 -4.46 -10.93 10.06
N GLU A 43 -5.39 -10.48 9.22
CA GLU A 43 -5.12 -10.02 7.86
C GLU A 43 -4.83 -8.51 7.80
N VAL A 44 -3.98 -8.09 6.84
CA VAL A 44 -3.61 -6.69 6.62
C VAL A 44 -4.43 -6.09 5.49
N PHE A 45 -5.02 -4.93 5.76
CA PHE A 45 -5.86 -4.17 4.83
C PHE A 45 -5.29 -2.77 4.60
N ASN A 46 -5.52 -2.22 3.40
CA ASN A 46 -5.23 -0.82 3.18
C ASN A 46 -6.24 0.09 3.90
N LEU A 47 -5.88 1.34 4.14
CA LEU A 47 -6.72 2.28 4.86
C LEU A 47 -7.92 2.80 4.03
N ASN A 48 -7.91 2.60 2.71
CA ASN A 48 -9.06 2.92 1.84
C ASN A 48 -10.15 1.84 1.89
N TYR A 49 -9.95 0.79 2.69
CA TYR A 49 -10.98 -0.22 2.93
C TYR A 49 -12.24 0.40 3.56
N ILE A 50 -13.42 0.05 3.02
CA ILE A 50 -14.71 0.53 3.49
C ILE A 50 -15.39 -0.59 4.29
N PRO A 51 -15.52 -0.45 5.63
CA PRO A 51 -16.08 -1.49 6.48
C PRO A 51 -17.57 -1.75 6.22
N VAL A 52 -18.33 -0.72 5.81
CA VAL A 52 -19.76 -0.78 5.55
C VAL A 52 -20.08 -0.33 4.13
N ARG A 53 -20.26 -1.28 3.21
CA ARG A 53 -20.64 -1.02 1.81
C ARG A 53 -22.14 -1.14 1.58
N LYS A 54 -22.63 -0.45 0.55
CA LYS A 54 -24.05 -0.43 0.16
C LYS A 54 -24.50 -1.72 -0.52
N THR A 55 -23.61 -2.37 -1.26
CA THR A 55 -23.87 -3.60 -2.00
C THR A 55 -22.60 -4.43 -2.01
N ASP A 56 -22.70 -5.67 -1.55
CA ASP A 56 -21.69 -6.68 -1.75
C ASP A 56 -21.77 -7.15 -3.23
N THR A 57 -21.30 -6.36 -4.15
CA THR A 57 -20.98 -6.88 -5.48
C THR A 57 -19.71 -7.70 -5.33
N VAL A 58 -19.93 -8.99 -5.48
CA VAL A 58 -19.00 -10.08 -5.66
C VAL A 58 -17.69 -9.60 -6.28
N SER A 59 -16.74 -9.17 -5.48
CA SER A 59 -15.33 -9.37 -5.75
C SER A 59 -14.56 -8.97 -4.51
N ASP A 60 -13.52 -9.61 -4.24
CA ASP A 60 -12.49 -9.29 -3.27
C ASP A 60 -12.68 -9.79 -1.85
N ARG A 61 -12.69 -11.11 -1.75
CA ARG A 61 -12.52 -11.91 -0.55
C ARG A 61 -13.77 -12.04 0.34
N PRO A 62 -14.44 -13.19 0.24
CA PRO A 62 -15.38 -13.66 1.29
C PRO A 62 -14.76 -13.61 2.69
N SER A 63 -13.41 -13.65 2.77
CA SER A 63 -12.62 -13.57 3.99
C SER A 63 -12.78 -12.25 4.76
N ILE A 64 -13.04 -11.12 4.11
CA ILE A 64 -13.07 -9.81 4.80
C ILE A 64 -14.29 -9.67 5.71
N ARG A 65 -15.45 -10.07 5.23
CA ARG A 65 -16.68 -10.03 6.04
C ARG A 65 -16.61 -11.05 7.17
N ALA A 66 -16.07 -12.24 6.86
CA ALA A 66 -15.80 -13.26 7.86
C ALA A 66 -14.76 -12.78 8.89
N ALA A 67 -13.70 -12.10 8.45
CA ALA A 67 -12.68 -11.53 9.31
C ALA A 67 -13.23 -10.45 10.24
N MET A 68 -14.07 -9.53 9.72
CA MET A 68 -14.73 -8.51 10.51
C MET A 68 -15.73 -9.12 11.53
N ALA A 69 -16.48 -10.13 11.12
CA ALA A 69 -17.37 -10.85 12.02
C ALA A 69 -16.59 -11.64 13.08
N ALA A 70 -15.53 -12.33 12.70
CA ALA A 70 -14.68 -13.10 13.59
C ALA A 70 -13.88 -12.23 14.58
N SER A 71 -13.48 -11.01 14.18
CA SER A 71 -12.79 -10.06 15.06
C SER A 71 -13.71 -9.30 16.01
N GLY A 72 -15.01 -9.48 15.91
CA GLY A 72 -15.99 -8.65 16.65
C GLY A 72 -15.85 -7.15 16.34
N GLY A 73 -15.37 -6.81 15.14
CA GLY A 73 -15.15 -5.43 14.71
C GLY A 73 -13.87 -4.80 15.27
N ILE A 74 -12.92 -5.59 15.74
CA ILE A 74 -11.62 -5.08 16.25
C ILE A 74 -10.67 -4.81 15.10
N VAL A 75 -10.13 -3.60 15.06
CA VAL A 75 -9.17 -3.10 14.07
C VAL A 75 -7.95 -2.58 14.79
N HIS A 76 -6.77 -3.08 14.44
CA HIS A 76 -5.49 -2.58 14.92
C HIS A 76 -4.80 -1.77 13.80
N LEU A 77 -4.35 -0.58 14.11
CA LEU A 77 -3.59 0.26 13.18
C LEU A 77 -2.14 -0.20 13.13
N ILE A 78 -1.63 -0.37 11.92
CA ILE A 78 -0.25 -0.76 11.65
C ILE A 78 0.55 0.51 11.34
N LYS A 79 1.62 0.73 12.09
CA LYS A 79 2.53 1.87 11.95
C LYS A 79 3.90 1.40 11.46
N ILE A 80 4.77 2.31 11.05
CA ILE A 80 6.11 1.96 10.51
C ILE A 80 7.00 1.23 11.54
N GLY A 81 6.75 1.43 12.83
CA GLY A 81 7.45 0.71 13.90
C GLY A 81 7.13 -0.78 13.97
N ASP A 82 5.96 -1.19 13.44
CA ASP A 82 5.54 -2.58 13.43
C ASP A 82 6.24 -3.36 12.31
N PRO A 83 6.52 -4.67 12.50
CA PRO A 83 7.09 -5.50 11.44
C PRO A 83 6.27 -5.48 10.15
N ALA A 84 4.95 -5.60 10.25
CA ALA A 84 4.05 -5.51 9.11
C ALA A 84 4.05 -4.10 8.46
N GLY A 85 4.21 -3.05 9.24
CA GLY A 85 4.30 -1.68 8.75
C GLY A 85 5.58 -1.43 7.96
N ARG A 86 6.70 -1.96 8.43
CA ARG A 86 7.97 -1.94 7.69
C ARG A 86 7.85 -2.67 6.36
N GLU A 87 7.19 -3.82 6.34
CA GLU A 87 6.96 -4.56 5.10
C GLU A 87 6.10 -3.77 4.11
N VAL A 88 5.00 -3.18 4.56
CA VAL A 88 4.14 -2.31 3.73
C VAL A 88 4.93 -1.13 3.18
N TYR A 89 5.71 -0.45 4.02
CA TYR A 89 6.55 0.67 3.61
C TYR A 89 7.59 0.26 2.57
N THR A 90 8.32 -0.85 2.84
CA THR A 90 9.36 -1.36 1.95
C THR A 90 8.79 -1.73 0.58
N ARG A 91 7.67 -2.45 0.52
CA ARG A 91 7.01 -2.81 -0.75
C ARG A 91 6.54 -1.59 -1.53
N THR A 92 6.01 -0.59 -0.84
CA THR A 92 5.61 0.67 -1.48
C THR A 92 6.81 1.43 -2.03
N ALA A 93 7.91 1.52 -1.26
CA ALA A 93 9.14 2.14 -1.72
C ALA A 93 9.72 1.43 -2.94
N GLN A 94 9.76 0.09 -2.94
CA GLN A 94 10.17 -0.71 -4.10
C GLN A 94 9.34 -0.36 -5.34
N PHE A 95 8.02 -0.30 -5.21
CA PHE A 95 7.13 0.03 -6.31
C PHE A 95 7.41 1.43 -6.88
N VAL A 96 7.60 2.43 -6.01
CA VAL A 96 7.92 3.81 -6.43
C VAL A 96 9.29 3.88 -7.13
N ILE A 97 10.28 3.12 -6.64
CA ILE A 97 11.61 3.05 -7.27
C ILE A 97 11.51 2.45 -8.68
N PHE A 98 10.82 1.32 -8.85
CA PHE A 98 10.63 0.70 -10.16
C PHE A 98 9.85 1.61 -11.11
N LEU A 99 8.83 2.31 -10.62
CA LEU A 99 8.09 3.29 -11.42
C LEU A 99 9.00 4.42 -11.88
N ALA A 100 9.84 4.97 -11.01
CA ALA A 100 10.80 6.01 -11.36
C ALA A 100 11.83 5.52 -12.39
N LEU A 101 12.36 4.29 -12.21
CA LEU A 101 13.27 3.66 -13.16
C LEU A 101 12.64 3.50 -14.54
N SER A 102 11.40 2.97 -14.61
CA SER A 102 10.71 2.77 -15.89
C SER A 102 10.40 4.08 -16.63
N GLN A 103 10.22 5.19 -15.90
CA GLN A 103 10.00 6.50 -16.49
C GLN A 103 11.28 7.15 -17.02
N LEU A 104 12.39 6.99 -16.28
CA LEU A 104 13.68 7.57 -16.69
C LEU A 104 14.41 6.73 -17.72
N TRP A 105 14.34 5.42 -17.58
CA TRP A 105 15.09 4.46 -18.40
C TRP A 105 14.20 3.28 -18.80
N PRO A 106 13.33 3.45 -19.80
CA PRO A 106 12.35 2.43 -20.20
C PRO A 106 12.99 1.11 -20.65
N ASN A 107 14.22 1.14 -21.14
CA ASN A 107 14.94 -0.04 -21.62
C ASN A 107 15.81 -0.71 -20.54
N ALA A 108 15.97 -0.07 -19.39
CA ALA A 108 16.75 -0.63 -18.29
C ALA A 108 16.05 -1.85 -17.69
N LYS A 109 16.82 -2.90 -17.43
CA LYS A 109 16.34 -4.04 -16.66
C LYS A 109 16.74 -3.86 -15.21
N ALA A 110 15.78 -3.74 -14.33
CA ALA A 110 16.02 -3.59 -12.90
C ALA A 110 15.47 -4.80 -12.14
N SER A 111 16.29 -5.39 -11.26
CA SER A 111 15.89 -6.44 -10.34
C SER A 111 16.25 -6.07 -8.90
N MET A 112 15.55 -6.66 -7.96
CA MET A 112 15.73 -6.42 -6.53
C MET A 112 15.70 -7.77 -5.82
N ASP A 113 16.85 -8.46 -5.86
CA ASP A 113 16.94 -9.88 -5.51
C ASP A 113 17.39 -10.12 -4.06
N CYS A 114 18.02 -9.12 -3.43
CA CYS A 114 18.53 -9.26 -2.07
C CYS A 114 18.48 -7.95 -1.27
N THR A 115 18.68 -8.09 0.03
CA THR A 115 18.88 -6.98 0.95
C THR A 115 20.29 -7.05 1.54
N LEU A 116 20.92 -5.89 1.75
CA LEU A 116 22.17 -5.74 2.46
C LEU A 116 21.90 -5.06 3.80
N GLY A 117 21.66 -5.89 4.84
CA GLY A 117 21.18 -5.39 6.12
C GLY A 117 19.80 -4.72 5.98
N PRO A 118 19.63 -3.46 6.42
CA PRO A 118 18.38 -2.73 6.25
C PRO A 118 18.21 -2.12 4.85
N ALA A 119 19.23 -2.17 3.98
CA ALA A 119 19.20 -1.57 2.66
C ALA A 119 18.70 -2.55 1.60
N LEU A 120 18.00 -2.02 0.59
CA LEU A 120 17.60 -2.75 -0.61
C LEU A 120 18.71 -2.66 -1.65
N TYR A 121 19.13 -3.80 -2.19
CA TYR A 121 20.06 -3.86 -3.31
C TYR A 121 19.27 -3.91 -4.61
N ILE A 122 19.58 -2.99 -5.52
CA ILE A 122 18.95 -2.92 -6.83
C ILE A 122 20.02 -3.15 -7.87
N HIS A 123 19.86 -4.17 -8.70
CA HIS A 123 20.69 -4.44 -9.86
C HIS A 123 20.04 -3.80 -11.10
N ILE A 124 20.80 -3.01 -11.86
CA ILE A 124 20.31 -2.32 -13.04
C ILE A 124 21.23 -2.69 -14.21
N GLU A 125 20.64 -3.23 -15.27
CA GLU A 125 21.32 -3.62 -16.49
C GLU A 125 20.91 -2.74 -17.67
N ASN A 126 21.76 -2.69 -18.68
CA ASN A 126 21.53 -2.00 -19.97
C ASN A 126 21.33 -0.48 -19.85
N GLU A 127 21.91 0.13 -18.81
CA GLU A 127 21.83 1.58 -18.64
C GLU A 127 23.18 2.18 -18.23
N PRO A 128 24.08 2.46 -19.21
CA PRO A 128 25.39 3.04 -18.93
C PRO A 128 25.31 4.47 -18.38
N ASP A 129 24.23 5.20 -18.68
CA ASP A 129 24.02 6.59 -18.26
C ASP A 129 23.21 6.71 -16.96
N PHE A 130 23.16 5.63 -16.17
CA PHE A 130 22.46 5.64 -14.88
C PHE A 130 23.02 6.72 -13.95
N SER A 131 22.13 7.49 -13.34
CA SER A 131 22.46 8.50 -12.33
C SER A 131 21.55 8.36 -11.12
N ALA A 132 22.16 8.13 -9.97
CA ALA A 132 21.46 8.05 -8.69
C ALA A 132 20.75 9.37 -8.31
N GLU A 133 21.34 10.51 -8.71
CA GLU A 133 20.78 11.85 -8.47
C GLU A 133 19.50 12.04 -9.27
N LYS A 134 19.48 11.65 -10.55
CA LYS A 134 18.28 11.69 -11.41
C LYS A 134 17.19 10.79 -10.83
N LEU A 135 17.54 9.57 -10.43
CA LEU A 135 16.59 8.64 -9.81
C LEU A 135 16.00 9.22 -8.53
N LYS A 136 16.84 9.78 -7.65
CA LYS A 136 16.39 10.40 -6.41
C LYS A 136 15.42 11.56 -6.69
N ALA A 137 15.75 12.43 -7.65
CA ALA A 137 14.87 13.54 -8.02
C ALA A 137 13.51 13.06 -8.53
N GLN A 138 13.50 12.03 -9.38
CA GLN A 138 12.27 11.44 -9.91
C GLN A 138 11.42 10.79 -8.82
N ILE A 139 12.03 10.05 -7.90
CA ILE A 139 11.34 9.49 -6.73
C ILE A 139 10.69 10.60 -5.90
N GLN A 140 11.42 11.71 -5.64
CA GLN A 140 10.87 12.84 -4.90
C GLN A 140 9.66 13.47 -5.61
N GLN A 141 9.70 13.62 -6.94
CA GLN A 141 8.57 14.10 -7.72
C GLN A 141 7.36 13.17 -7.61
N LEU A 142 7.55 11.86 -7.72
CA LEU A 142 6.46 10.88 -7.58
C LEU A 142 5.84 10.91 -6.17
N VAL A 143 6.66 11.08 -5.14
CA VAL A 143 6.17 11.19 -3.76
C VAL A 143 5.35 12.47 -3.56
N VAL A 144 5.78 13.60 -4.13
CA VAL A 144 5.04 14.88 -4.04
C VAL A 144 3.71 14.82 -4.79
N GLN A 145 3.64 14.05 -5.89
CA GLN A 145 2.40 13.86 -6.64
C GLN A 145 1.33 13.06 -5.88
N ASP A 146 1.70 12.36 -4.81
CA ASP A 146 0.80 11.55 -3.97
C ASP A 146 -0.15 10.65 -4.79
N ILE A 147 0.41 9.94 -5.77
CA ILE A 147 -0.37 9.12 -6.71
C ILE A 147 -1.04 7.95 -5.96
N PRO A 148 -2.36 7.79 -6.04
CA PRO A 148 -3.04 6.70 -5.37
C PRO A 148 -2.70 5.35 -6.01
N LEU A 149 -2.16 4.42 -5.21
CA LEU A 149 -1.90 3.06 -5.64
C LEU A 149 -3.20 2.23 -5.55
N ILE A 150 -3.78 1.93 -6.71
CA ILE A 150 -5.05 1.21 -6.81
C ILE A 150 -4.78 -0.24 -7.24
N ARG A 151 -5.14 -1.20 -6.39
CA ARG A 151 -5.08 -2.63 -6.73
C ARG A 151 -6.28 -3.00 -7.59
N LYS A 152 -6.02 -3.54 -8.79
CA LYS A 152 -7.04 -4.12 -9.67
C LYS A 152 -6.75 -5.61 -9.89
N ARG A 153 -7.80 -6.41 -10.02
CA ARG A 153 -7.70 -7.76 -10.55
C ARG A 153 -8.07 -7.73 -12.02
N ILE A 154 -7.23 -8.32 -12.84
CA ILE A 154 -7.44 -8.45 -14.27
C ILE A 154 -7.29 -9.93 -14.64
N THR A 155 -7.90 -10.36 -15.74
CA THR A 155 -7.72 -11.71 -16.26
C THR A 155 -6.30 -11.88 -16.80
N LYS A 156 -5.87 -13.14 -16.99
CA LYS A 156 -4.56 -13.42 -17.60
C LYS A 156 -4.48 -12.85 -19.01
N GLU A 157 -5.56 -12.98 -19.77
CA GLU A 157 -5.69 -12.49 -21.16
C GLU A 157 -5.55 -10.97 -21.24
N ASP A 158 -6.20 -10.24 -20.30
CA ASP A 158 -6.10 -8.78 -20.22
C ASP A 158 -4.71 -8.33 -19.75
N ALA A 159 -4.08 -9.08 -18.82
CA ALA A 159 -2.73 -8.81 -18.39
C ALA A 159 -1.72 -8.95 -19.55
N VAL A 160 -1.83 -10.03 -20.34
CA VAL A 160 -0.98 -10.23 -21.51
C VAL A 160 -1.14 -9.08 -22.50
N LYS A 161 -2.38 -8.65 -22.80
CA LYS A 161 -2.63 -7.51 -23.70
C LYS A 161 -2.03 -6.20 -23.16
N LEU A 162 -2.17 -5.96 -21.85
CA LEU A 162 -1.68 -4.73 -21.21
C LEU A 162 -0.16 -4.63 -21.17
N PHE A 163 0.53 -5.78 -21.01
CA PHE A 163 1.99 -5.83 -20.83
C PHE A 163 2.74 -6.38 -22.05
N SER A 164 2.06 -6.72 -23.15
CA SER A 164 2.71 -7.23 -24.37
C SER A 164 3.53 -6.21 -25.13
N THR A 165 3.42 -4.93 -24.79
CA THR A 165 4.14 -3.81 -25.42
C THR A 165 5.28 -3.24 -24.57
N GLN A 166 5.62 -3.92 -23.48
CA GLN A 166 6.73 -3.53 -22.60
C GLN A 166 7.94 -4.44 -22.71
#